data_71748058659edf34c0dcc7032434de25
#
_entry.id   71748058659edf34c0dcc7032434de25
#
_cell.length_a   1.000
_cell.length_b   1.000
_cell.length_c   1.000
_cell.angle_alpha   90.00
_cell.angle_beta   90.00
_cell.angle_gamma   90.00
#
_symmetry.space_group_name_H-M   'P 1'
#
loop_
_entity.id
_entity.type
_entity.pdbx_description
1 polymer ?
#
loop_
_entity_poly.entity_id
_entity_poly.type
_entity_poly.pdbx_seq_one_letter_code
_entity_poly.pdbx_strand_id
1 'polypeptide(L)'
;SMTSTTASSTPLNALDRIRPDVRAMHAYRVQPSAGMLKMDAMENPFRLPAHLQAALGQRLGALALNRYPGDRVLDLKAALAKYADMPEGYGIVLGNGSDELITLLALACAQPGTGQRATMLAPMPGFVMYPLSAQLQGLDFVGVPLTPDFELDEPAMLAAIARHQPAITYIAYPNNPTATLWDEGAVQRIIDAAGAQGGIVVMDEAYQPFASRTFIDRMRAEPARNAHVLLMRTLSKFGLAGVRLGYLIGPAALVAEIDKVRPPYNVSVLNGEAALFALEHADVFAAQAAELVSQRTLLIAALRQMPGIEKCWDSEANMVLVRVADSARAYEGMKARKVLVKNVSTMHPLLANCLRLTVGTAEDNAQMLAALQASL
;
A
#
# COMPACT_ATOMS: atom_id res chain seq x y z
N SER A 1 -27.46 -40.11 -20.77
CA SER A 1 -27.05 -40.04 -20.34
C SER A 1 -26.38 -39.98 -19.46
N MET A 2 -26.13 -40.09 -19.22
CA MET A 2 -25.47 -40.07 -18.39
C MET A 2 -24.45 -39.66 -18.40
N THR A 3 -24.14 -39.37 -18.98
CA THR A 3 -23.13 -39.03 -19.12
C THR A 3 -22.68 -38.17 -18.47
N SER A 4 -23.07 -37.69 -18.34
CA SER A 4 -22.63 -36.86 -17.80
C SER A 4 -22.08 -36.98 -16.79
N THR A 5 -22.15 -37.45 -16.52
CA THR A 5 -21.72 -37.50 -15.55
C THR A 5 -20.66 -37.75 -15.40
N THR A 6 -20.25 -37.94 -16.02
CA THR A 6 -19.24 -38.23 -15.93
C THR A 6 -18.42 -37.46 -15.83
N ALA A 7 -18.50 -36.93 -16.17
CA ALA A 7 -17.72 -36.19 -16.09
C ALA A 7 -17.45 -35.78 -15.06
N SER A 8 -17.95 -35.89 -14.69
CA SER A 8 -17.80 -35.47 -13.78
C SER A 8 -17.10 -35.97 -13.01
N SER A 9 -16.99 -36.53 -13.16
CA SER A 9 -16.48 -37.00 -12.38
C SER A 9 -15.43 -36.81 -12.21
N THR A 10 -15.19 -36.31 -12.47
CA THR A 10 -14.38 -36.21 -12.38
C THR A 10 -13.81 -36.21 -11.61
N PRO A 11 -13.57 -36.59 -11.59
CA PRO A 11 -13.04 -36.86 -10.78
C PRO A 11 -12.31 -36.22 -10.08
N LEU A 12 -12.15 -36.39 -9.86
CA LEU A 12 -11.37 -35.98 -9.75
C LEU A 12 -11.15 -35.06 -9.36
N ASN A 13 -11.30 -35.19 -8.52
CA ASN A 13 -11.51 -33.87 -8.64
C ASN A 13 -10.58 -32.98 -7.83
N ALA A 14 -9.46 -32.61 -8.47
CA ALA A 14 -8.44 -31.76 -7.84
C ALA A 14 -8.99 -30.41 -7.35
N LEU A 15 -10.02 -29.89 -8.02
CA LEU A 15 -10.66 -28.63 -7.61
C LEU A 15 -11.27 -28.74 -6.21
N ASP A 16 -11.72 -29.92 -5.80
CA ASP A 16 -12.30 -30.10 -4.46
C ASP A 16 -11.27 -29.98 -3.34
N ARG A 17 -9.99 -29.99 -3.68
CA ARG A 17 -8.91 -29.74 -2.71
C ARG A 17 -8.67 -28.27 -2.47
N ILE A 18 -9.19 -27.39 -3.33
CA ILE A 18 -9.04 -25.94 -3.17
C ILE A 18 -10.10 -25.47 -2.17
N ARG A 19 -9.71 -24.61 -1.23
CA ARG A 19 -10.60 -24.06 -0.24
C ARG A 19 -11.85 -23.46 -0.89
N PRO A 20 -13.07 -23.72 -0.37
CA PRO A 20 -14.28 -23.16 -0.96
C PRO A 20 -14.31 -21.65 -1.04
N ASP A 21 -13.77 -20.94 -0.06
CA ASP A 21 -13.67 -19.48 -0.08
C ASP A 21 -12.75 -18.97 -1.17
N VAL A 22 -11.64 -19.68 -1.43
CA VAL A 22 -10.72 -19.35 -2.53
C VAL A 22 -11.39 -19.59 -3.87
N ARG A 23 -12.11 -20.70 -4.02
CA ARG A 23 -12.84 -21.01 -5.26
C ARG A 23 -13.92 -19.97 -5.57
N ALA A 24 -14.51 -19.37 -4.55
CA ALA A 24 -15.54 -18.33 -4.70
C ALA A 24 -14.94 -16.95 -5.04
N MET A 25 -13.63 -16.76 -4.86
CA MET A 25 -12.96 -15.50 -5.17
C MET A 25 -12.73 -15.32 -6.66
N HIS A 26 -12.55 -14.07 -7.06
CA HIS A 26 -12.02 -13.73 -8.38
C HIS A 26 -10.56 -13.34 -8.25
N ALA A 27 -9.73 -13.80 -9.20
CA ALA A 27 -8.34 -13.38 -9.27
C ALA A 27 -8.28 -11.85 -9.47
N TYR A 28 -7.25 -11.24 -8.88
CA TYR A 28 -7.01 -9.82 -9.08
C TYR A 28 -6.83 -9.55 -10.59
N ARG A 29 -7.52 -8.54 -11.09
CA ARG A 29 -7.45 -8.16 -12.50
C ARG A 29 -6.82 -6.79 -12.64
N VAL A 30 -5.75 -6.75 -13.43
CA VAL A 30 -5.15 -5.49 -13.86
C VAL A 30 -5.99 -4.95 -15.01
N GLN A 31 -6.40 -3.68 -14.92
CA GLN A 31 -7.15 -3.06 -16.00
C GLN A 31 -6.29 -2.93 -17.26
N PRO A 32 -6.82 -3.31 -18.44
CA PRO A 32 -6.12 -3.06 -19.68
C PRO A 32 -5.87 -1.56 -19.85
N SER A 33 -4.63 -1.20 -20.15
CA SER A 33 -4.22 0.21 -20.22
C SER A 33 -3.40 0.52 -21.49
N ALA A 34 -3.32 -0.41 -22.44
CA ALA A 34 -2.56 -0.19 -23.68
C ALA A 34 -3.11 1.04 -24.42
N GLY A 35 -2.23 1.98 -24.76
CA GLY A 35 -2.60 3.21 -25.44
C GLY A 35 -3.31 4.24 -24.57
N MET A 36 -3.38 4.03 -23.27
CA MET A 36 -4.05 4.93 -22.32
C MET A 36 -3.04 5.67 -21.45
N LEU A 37 -3.42 6.87 -21.03
CA LEU A 37 -2.71 7.56 -19.94
C LEU A 37 -3.12 6.91 -18.62
N LYS A 38 -2.16 6.27 -17.96
CA LYS A 38 -2.40 5.55 -16.69
C LYS A 38 -2.35 6.50 -15.51
N MET A 39 -3.51 6.82 -14.97
CA MET A 39 -3.67 7.65 -13.77
C MET A 39 -4.46 6.90 -12.70
N ASP A 40 -4.29 5.58 -12.62
CA ASP A 40 -5.10 4.69 -11.77
C ASP A 40 -4.34 4.05 -10.60
N ALA A 41 -3.02 3.94 -10.67
CA ALA A 41 -2.25 3.10 -9.76
C ALA A 41 -1.17 3.85 -8.97
N MET A 42 -1.16 5.17 -8.98
CA MET A 42 -0.22 6.02 -8.24
C MET A 42 1.25 5.66 -8.52
N GLU A 43 1.54 5.33 -9.77
CA GLU A 43 2.90 5.10 -10.24
C GLU A 43 3.65 6.42 -10.39
N ASN A 44 4.98 6.37 -10.27
CA ASN A 44 5.83 7.51 -10.60
C ASN A 44 5.88 7.65 -12.13
N PRO A 45 5.52 8.81 -12.71
CA PRO A 45 5.52 8.99 -14.16
C PRO A 45 6.92 9.17 -14.75
N PHE A 46 7.92 9.42 -13.90
CA PHE A 46 9.29 9.68 -14.37
C PHE A 46 10.06 8.38 -14.51
N ARG A 47 10.71 8.22 -15.65
CA ARG A 47 11.69 7.16 -15.85
C ARG A 47 13.04 7.60 -15.32
N LEU A 48 13.92 6.63 -15.04
CA LEU A 48 15.31 6.95 -14.74
C LEU A 48 15.92 7.78 -15.86
N PRO A 49 16.75 8.78 -15.55
CA PRO A 49 17.58 9.46 -16.56
C PRO A 49 18.40 8.46 -17.37
N ALA A 50 18.63 8.76 -18.66
CA ALA A 50 19.25 7.83 -19.59
C ALA A 50 20.61 7.30 -19.11
N HIS A 51 21.44 8.17 -18.52
CA HIS A 51 22.75 7.76 -18.01
C HIS A 51 22.63 6.79 -16.82
N LEU A 52 21.60 6.92 -16.00
CA LEU A 52 21.33 5.98 -14.90
C LEU A 52 20.72 4.68 -15.40
N GLN A 53 19.90 4.73 -16.46
CA GLN A 53 19.42 3.51 -17.11
C GLN A 53 20.58 2.66 -17.61
N ALA A 54 21.56 3.28 -18.27
CA ALA A 54 22.73 2.60 -18.78
C ALA A 54 23.57 2.00 -17.65
N ALA A 55 23.83 2.77 -16.60
CA ALA A 55 24.61 2.31 -15.45
C ALA A 55 23.91 1.14 -14.71
N LEU A 56 22.60 1.23 -14.53
CA LEU A 56 21.82 0.15 -13.92
C LEU A 56 21.86 -1.11 -14.78
N GLY A 57 21.66 -0.99 -16.10
CA GLY A 57 21.68 -2.11 -17.02
C GLY A 57 23.01 -2.85 -16.97
N GLN A 58 24.13 -2.14 -16.95
CA GLN A 58 25.45 -2.71 -16.82
C GLN A 58 25.65 -3.42 -15.49
N ARG A 59 25.20 -2.83 -14.40
CA ARG A 59 25.28 -3.39 -13.05
C ARG A 59 24.43 -4.66 -12.91
N LEU A 60 23.20 -4.66 -13.42
CA LEU A 60 22.34 -5.83 -13.39
C LEU A 60 22.85 -6.96 -14.27
N GLY A 61 23.41 -6.63 -15.44
CA GLY A 61 23.99 -7.63 -16.35
C GLY A 61 25.20 -8.37 -15.79
N ALA A 62 25.90 -7.79 -14.83
CA ALA A 62 27.06 -8.40 -14.19
C ALA A 62 26.72 -9.34 -13.02
N LEU A 63 25.45 -9.41 -12.62
CA LEU A 63 25.03 -10.24 -11.49
C LEU A 63 25.08 -11.73 -11.80
N ALA A 64 25.46 -12.51 -10.79
CA ALA A 64 25.46 -13.97 -10.88
C ALA A 64 24.04 -14.53 -10.68
N LEU A 65 23.26 -14.56 -11.75
CA LEU A 65 21.87 -15.01 -11.70
C LEU A 65 21.74 -16.50 -11.38
N ASN A 66 22.83 -17.25 -11.51
CA ASN A 66 22.88 -18.67 -11.18
C ASN A 66 23.07 -18.96 -9.68
N ARG A 67 23.21 -17.93 -8.86
CA ARG A 67 23.39 -18.04 -7.41
C ARG A 67 22.21 -17.42 -6.66
N TYR A 68 21.87 -18.01 -5.52
CA TYR A 68 20.92 -17.41 -4.59
C TYR A 68 21.42 -16.07 -4.05
N PRO A 69 20.54 -15.15 -3.62
CA PRO A 69 20.97 -13.95 -2.92
C PRO A 69 21.87 -14.28 -1.73
N GLY A 70 22.98 -13.56 -1.63
CA GLY A 70 23.94 -13.73 -0.55
C GLY A 70 24.00 -12.52 0.37
N ASP A 71 25.21 -12.18 0.82
CA ASP A 71 25.43 -11.08 1.79
C ASP A 71 25.06 -9.70 1.26
N ARG A 72 24.85 -9.56 -0.03
CA ARG A 72 24.42 -8.29 -0.63
C ARG A 72 23.11 -7.77 -0.04
N VAL A 73 22.29 -8.66 0.51
CA VAL A 73 21.06 -8.28 1.22
C VAL A 73 21.34 -7.43 2.46
N LEU A 74 22.49 -7.61 3.09
CA LEU A 74 22.90 -6.79 4.24
C LEU A 74 23.21 -5.37 3.82
N ASP A 75 23.82 -5.18 2.65
CA ASP A 75 24.07 -3.85 2.08
C ASP A 75 22.74 -3.14 1.76
N LEU A 76 21.78 -3.88 1.21
CA LEU A 76 20.45 -3.34 0.94
C LEU A 76 19.74 -2.91 2.23
N LYS A 77 19.76 -3.73 3.25
CA LYS A 77 19.17 -3.39 4.55
C LYS A 77 19.84 -2.17 5.17
N ALA A 78 21.17 -2.07 5.07
CA ALA A 78 21.90 -0.91 5.57
C ALA A 78 21.50 0.37 4.81
N ALA A 79 21.34 0.29 3.49
CA ALA A 79 20.91 1.43 2.68
C ALA A 79 19.46 1.85 3.02
N LEU A 80 18.56 0.91 3.25
CA LEU A 80 17.18 1.20 3.67
C LEU A 80 17.15 1.80 5.07
N ALA A 81 17.96 1.29 5.99
CA ALA A 81 18.09 1.84 7.34
C ALA A 81 18.54 3.31 7.32
N LYS A 82 19.53 3.60 6.50
CA LYS A 82 20.00 4.97 6.30
C LYS A 82 18.93 5.87 5.69
N TYR A 83 18.26 5.38 4.66
CA TYR A 83 17.18 6.13 3.99
C TYR A 83 16.05 6.47 4.96
N ALA A 84 15.66 5.53 5.82
CA ALA A 84 14.60 5.71 6.79
C ALA A 84 15.04 6.43 8.07
N ASP A 85 16.34 6.66 8.26
CA ASP A 85 16.89 7.13 9.53
C ASP A 85 16.45 6.22 10.69
N MET A 86 16.70 4.93 10.53
CA MET A 86 16.26 3.88 11.44
C MET A 86 16.95 4.00 12.80
N PRO A 87 16.19 3.92 13.91
CA PRO A 87 16.81 3.94 15.23
C PRO A 87 17.70 2.73 15.50
N GLU A 88 18.64 2.90 16.42
CA GLU A 88 19.45 1.80 16.91
C GLU A 88 18.59 0.73 17.59
N GLY A 89 18.99 -0.54 17.49
CA GLY A 89 18.23 -1.65 18.06
C GLY A 89 17.04 -2.10 17.21
N TYR A 90 16.87 -1.53 16.03
CA TYR A 90 15.82 -1.91 15.10
C TYR A 90 16.36 -2.85 14.03
N GLY A 91 15.46 -3.61 13.41
CA GLY A 91 15.75 -4.53 12.32
C GLY A 91 14.82 -4.30 11.13
N ILE A 92 15.12 -5.00 10.03
CA ILE A 92 14.37 -4.89 8.77
C ILE A 92 14.02 -6.28 8.26
N VAL A 93 12.77 -6.46 7.83
CA VAL A 93 12.32 -7.59 7.01
C VAL A 93 11.99 -7.09 5.62
N LEU A 94 12.48 -7.79 4.59
CA LEU A 94 12.20 -7.47 3.20
C LEU A 94 11.09 -8.34 2.65
N GLY A 95 10.27 -7.77 1.75
CA GLY A 95 9.21 -8.49 1.06
C GLY A 95 9.05 -8.02 -0.38
N ASN A 96 8.37 -8.83 -1.16
CA ASN A 96 7.99 -8.48 -2.52
C ASN A 96 6.79 -7.54 -2.49
N GLY A 97 7.04 -6.26 -2.23
CA GLY A 97 6.04 -5.23 -2.01
C GLY A 97 5.38 -5.35 -0.64
N SER A 98 4.52 -4.38 -0.33
CA SER A 98 3.75 -4.39 0.92
C SER A 98 2.81 -5.58 1.00
N ASP A 99 2.30 -6.07 -0.12
CA ASP A 99 1.35 -7.19 -0.16
C ASP A 99 1.93 -8.44 0.49
N GLU A 100 3.19 -8.78 0.19
CA GLU A 100 3.84 -9.91 0.84
C GLU A 100 4.04 -9.68 2.33
N LEU A 101 4.41 -8.46 2.74
CA LEU A 101 4.58 -8.13 4.15
C LEU A 101 3.28 -8.25 4.93
N ILE A 102 2.17 -7.82 4.35
CA ILE A 102 0.83 -7.97 4.93
C ILE A 102 0.50 -9.46 5.12
N THR A 103 0.82 -10.28 4.13
CA THR A 103 0.65 -11.75 4.22
C THR A 103 1.50 -12.33 5.33
N LEU A 104 2.77 -11.94 5.44
CA LEU A 104 3.67 -12.43 6.49
C LEU A 104 3.18 -12.05 7.88
N LEU A 105 2.70 -10.83 8.06
CA LEU A 105 2.14 -10.37 9.34
C LEU A 105 0.91 -11.19 9.73
N ALA A 106 0.02 -11.44 8.79
CA ALA A 106 -1.16 -12.26 9.04
C ALA A 106 -0.78 -13.70 9.40
N LEU A 107 0.18 -14.29 8.68
CA LEU A 107 0.71 -15.63 9.00
C LEU A 107 1.28 -15.69 10.41
N ALA A 108 2.06 -14.69 10.78
CA ALA A 108 2.73 -14.67 12.09
C ALA A 108 1.76 -14.55 13.25
N CYS A 109 0.60 -13.90 13.04
CA CYS A 109 -0.38 -13.63 14.09
C CYS A 109 -1.61 -14.55 14.07
N ALA A 110 -1.79 -15.33 13.01
CA ALA A 110 -2.89 -16.30 12.93
C ALA A 110 -2.75 -17.38 14.03
N GLN A 111 -3.90 -17.91 14.47
CA GLN A 111 -3.96 -18.90 15.56
C GLN A 111 -4.57 -20.23 15.08
N PRO A 112 -3.94 -20.89 14.08
CA PRO A 112 -4.50 -22.16 13.58
C PRO A 112 -4.46 -23.25 14.65
N GLY A 113 -5.53 -24.03 14.74
CA GLY A 113 -5.61 -25.17 15.65
C GLY A 113 -5.90 -24.82 17.12
N THR A 114 -6.05 -23.55 17.47
CA THR A 114 -6.36 -23.13 18.86
C THR A 114 -7.87 -23.05 19.15
N GLY A 115 -8.70 -23.08 18.10
CA GLY A 115 -10.15 -22.82 18.24
C GLY A 115 -10.49 -21.34 18.39
N GLN A 116 -9.48 -20.45 18.46
CA GLN A 116 -9.65 -19.01 18.52
C GLN A 116 -9.16 -18.38 17.21
N ARG A 117 -9.72 -17.21 16.89
CA ARG A 117 -9.30 -16.45 15.72
C ARG A 117 -8.72 -15.12 16.15
N ALA A 118 -7.54 -14.82 15.67
CA ALA A 118 -6.95 -13.50 15.87
C ALA A 118 -7.74 -12.47 15.04
N THR A 119 -7.76 -11.23 15.50
CA THR A 119 -8.46 -10.12 14.84
C THR A 119 -7.45 -9.15 14.25
N MET A 120 -7.73 -8.72 13.04
CA MET A 120 -7.07 -7.62 12.36
C MET A 120 -8.04 -6.45 12.27
N LEU A 121 -7.59 -5.24 12.57
CA LEU A 121 -8.42 -4.04 12.60
C LEU A 121 -7.77 -2.94 11.78
N ALA A 122 -8.59 -2.19 11.04
CA ALA A 122 -8.14 -1.01 10.32
C ALA A 122 -9.28 0.00 10.15
N PRO A 123 -8.95 1.31 10.07
CA PRO A 123 -9.92 2.30 9.61
C PRO A 123 -10.31 2.04 8.15
N MET A 124 -11.59 2.22 7.83
CA MET A 124 -12.11 2.00 6.48
C MET A 124 -12.93 3.21 6.02
N PRO A 125 -12.89 3.60 4.73
CA PRO A 125 -12.24 2.91 3.61
C PRO A 125 -10.72 2.99 3.68
N GLY A 126 -10.08 1.90 3.30
CA GLY A 126 -8.63 1.73 3.33
C GLY A 126 -8.15 0.76 2.27
N PHE A 127 -6.94 0.26 2.43
CA PHE A 127 -6.33 -0.65 1.47
C PHE A 127 -7.01 -2.01 1.50
N VAL A 128 -7.45 -2.48 0.33
CA VAL A 128 -8.22 -3.73 0.19
C VAL A 128 -7.44 -4.98 0.59
N MET A 129 -6.13 -4.92 0.60
CA MET A 129 -5.30 -6.08 0.96
C MET A 129 -5.37 -6.44 2.44
N TYR A 130 -5.75 -5.52 3.32
CA TYR A 130 -5.90 -5.84 4.73
C TYR A 130 -7.02 -6.90 4.96
N PRO A 131 -8.27 -6.63 4.58
CA PRO A 131 -9.32 -7.63 4.75
C PRO A 131 -9.09 -8.88 3.92
N LEU A 132 -8.53 -8.76 2.71
CA LEU A 132 -8.26 -9.92 1.88
C LEU A 132 -7.23 -10.85 2.53
N SER A 133 -6.15 -10.30 3.08
CA SER A 133 -5.12 -11.09 3.77
C SER A 133 -5.69 -11.74 5.03
N ALA A 134 -6.52 -11.03 5.80
CA ALA A 134 -7.18 -11.60 6.96
C ALA A 134 -8.03 -12.81 6.57
N GLN A 135 -8.85 -12.68 5.53
CA GLN A 135 -9.66 -13.78 5.02
C GLN A 135 -8.81 -14.98 4.63
N LEU A 136 -7.77 -14.76 3.84
CA LEU A 136 -6.91 -15.84 3.32
C LEU A 136 -6.13 -16.54 4.43
N GLN A 137 -5.71 -15.83 5.45
CA GLN A 137 -4.91 -16.38 6.55
C GLN A 137 -5.72 -16.79 7.78
N GLY A 138 -7.04 -16.65 7.73
CA GLY A 138 -7.91 -17.12 8.80
C GLY A 138 -8.00 -16.19 10.00
N LEU A 139 -7.81 -14.90 9.82
CA LEU A 139 -8.09 -13.89 10.84
C LEU A 139 -9.48 -13.28 10.61
N ASP A 140 -10.09 -12.79 11.69
CA ASP A 140 -11.27 -11.94 11.57
C ASP A 140 -10.82 -10.51 11.25
N PHE A 141 -11.56 -9.85 10.38
CA PHE A 141 -11.28 -8.45 10.04
C PHE A 141 -12.37 -7.53 10.61
N VAL A 142 -11.95 -6.49 11.31
CA VAL A 142 -12.82 -5.43 11.82
C VAL A 142 -12.44 -4.12 11.14
N GLY A 143 -13.33 -3.59 10.31
CA GLY A 143 -13.19 -2.27 9.71
C GLY A 143 -13.95 -1.25 10.54
N VAL A 144 -13.27 -0.17 10.95
CA VAL A 144 -13.89 0.93 11.68
C VAL A 144 -14.10 2.09 10.71
N PRO A 145 -15.35 2.52 10.45
CA PRO A 145 -15.58 3.60 9.50
C PRO A 145 -14.87 4.90 9.91
N LEU A 146 -14.28 5.55 8.93
CA LEU A 146 -13.81 6.94 9.05
C LEU A 146 -15.01 7.88 9.19
N THR A 147 -14.75 9.13 9.54
CA THR A 147 -15.78 10.18 9.46
C THR A 147 -16.11 10.48 7.98
N PRO A 148 -17.22 11.19 7.70
CA PRO A 148 -17.56 11.55 6.32
C PRO A 148 -16.49 12.33 5.56
N ASP A 149 -15.63 13.07 6.27
CA ASP A 149 -14.48 13.77 5.67
C ASP A 149 -13.18 12.96 5.77
N PHE A 150 -13.29 11.66 6.06
CA PHE A 150 -12.18 10.70 6.05
C PHE A 150 -11.13 10.94 7.14
N GLU A 151 -11.53 11.58 8.23
CA GLU A 151 -10.73 11.63 9.44
C GLU A 151 -10.93 10.37 10.28
N LEU A 152 -10.01 10.10 11.20
CA LEU A 152 -10.19 9.03 12.18
C LEU A 152 -11.36 9.36 13.09
N ASP A 153 -12.24 8.38 13.30
CA ASP A 153 -13.21 8.40 14.39
C ASP A 153 -12.49 7.81 15.62
N GLU A 154 -11.84 8.64 16.37
CA GLU A 154 -11.02 8.21 17.49
C GLU A 154 -11.83 7.44 18.54
N PRO A 155 -12.99 7.92 19.00
CA PRO A 155 -13.80 7.16 19.96
C PRO A 155 -14.20 5.78 19.43
N ALA A 156 -14.56 5.67 18.15
CA ALA A 156 -14.94 4.40 17.55
C ALA A 156 -13.74 3.45 17.44
N MET A 157 -12.56 3.97 17.11
CA MET A 157 -11.32 3.18 17.06
C MET A 157 -10.97 2.64 18.45
N LEU A 158 -11.01 3.47 19.47
CA LEU A 158 -10.70 3.07 20.84
C LEU A 158 -11.70 2.03 21.36
N ALA A 159 -13.00 2.19 21.06
CA ALA A 159 -14.04 1.22 21.44
C ALA A 159 -13.84 -0.12 20.74
N ALA A 160 -13.49 -0.11 19.46
CA ALA A 160 -13.25 -1.34 18.70
C ALA A 160 -12.01 -2.09 19.21
N ILE A 161 -10.93 -1.38 19.54
CA ILE A 161 -9.72 -1.97 20.14
C ILE A 161 -10.04 -2.62 21.47
N ALA A 162 -10.79 -1.95 22.34
CA ALA A 162 -11.19 -2.48 23.63
C ALA A 162 -12.06 -3.75 23.49
N ARG A 163 -12.99 -3.72 22.55
CA ARG A 163 -13.90 -4.84 22.32
C ARG A 163 -13.24 -6.04 21.67
N HIS A 164 -12.47 -5.82 20.62
CA HIS A 164 -11.94 -6.90 19.77
C HIS A 164 -10.53 -7.34 20.11
N GLN A 165 -9.78 -6.54 20.86
CA GLN A 165 -8.39 -6.80 21.23
C GLN A 165 -7.58 -7.31 20.04
N PRO A 166 -7.45 -6.52 18.96
CA PRO A 166 -6.83 -6.99 17.73
C PRO A 166 -5.36 -7.36 17.93
N ALA A 167 -4.95 -8.44 17.28
CA ALA A 167 -3.54 -8.82 17.22
C ALA A 167 -2.75 -7.84 16.35
N ILE A 168 -3.40 -7.31 15.32
CA ILE A 168 -2.80 -6.35 14.38
C ILE A 168 -3.79 -5.22 14.15
N THR A 169 -3.32 -3.98 14.28
CA THR A 169 -4.05 -2.78 13.85
C THR A 169 -3.23 -2.09 12.77
N TYR A 170 -3.81 -1.89 11.59
CA TYR A 170 -3.19 -1.12 10.52
C TYR A 170 -3.61 0.34 10.60
N ILE A 171 -2.65 1.23 10.47
CA ILE A 171 -2.88 2.66 10.29
C ILE A 171 -2.10 3.09 9.06
N ALA A 172 -2.82 3.30 7.94
CA ALA A 172 -2.21 3.84 6.73
C ALA A 172 -1.96 5.34 6.91
N TYR A 173 -0.75 5.78 6.62
CA TYR A 173 -0.27 7.10 7.03
C TYR A 173 0.69 7.69 5.98
N PRO A 174 0.19 8.29 4.89
CA PRO A 174 -1.20 8.63 4.52
C PRO A 174 -2.07 7.45 4.12
N ASN A 175 -3.37 7.63 4.22
CA ASN A 175 -4.36 6.61 3.86
C ASN A 175 -4.55 6.51 2.33
N ASN A 176 -4.95 5.34 1.86
CA ASN A 176 -5.40 5.08 0.50
C ASN A 176 -6.84 4.50 0.59
N PRO A 177 -7.84 5.04 -0.10
CA PRO A 177 -7.78 5.98 -1.23
C PRO A 177 -7.96 7.46 -0.88
N THR A 178 -8.06 7.81 0.38
CA THR A 178 -8.46 9.16 0.81
C THR A 178 -7.30 10.16 0.79
N ALA A 179 -6.06 9.70 0.77
CA ALA A 179 -4.83 10.50 0.81
C ALA A 179 -4.70 11.37 2.07
N THR A 180 -5.47 11.08 3.10
CA THR A 180 -5.46 11.82 4.36
C THR A 180 -4.29 11.41 5.24
N LEU A 181 -3.66 12.37 5.86
CA LEU A 181 -2.66 12.18 6.91
C LEU A 181 -3.28 12.62 8.23
N TRP A 182 -3.63 11.67 9.07
CA TRP A 182 -4.44 11.90 10.25
C TRP A 182 -3.67 12.60 11.37
N ASP A 183 -4.39 13.19 12.30
CA ASP A 183 -3.82 13.88 13.45
C ASP A 183 -2.87 12.96 14.20
N GLU A 184 -1.66 13.44 14.43
CA GLU A 184 -0.58 12.66 15.05
C GLU A 184 -0.91 12.28 16.49
N GLY A 185 -1.56 13.17 17.23
CA GLY A 185 -1.97 12.89 18.61
C GLY A 185 -3.04 11.81 18.69
N ALA A 186 -4.04 11.85 17.80
CA ALA A 186 -5.07 10.81 17.73
C ALA A 186 -4.47 9.45 17.36
N VAL A 187 -3.57 9.43 16.38
CA VAL A 187 -2.84 8.22 16.00
C VAL A 187 -2.07 7.64 17.17
N GLN A 188 -1.35 8.47 17.92
CA GLN A 188 -0.58 8.00 19.07
C GLN A 188 -1.48 7.43 20.18
N ARG A 189 -2.62 8.05 20.46
CA ARG A 189 -3.57 7.53 21.46
C ARG A 189 -4.14 6.17 21.05
N ILE A 190 -4.41 5.98 19.77
CA ILE A 190 -4.87 4.69 19.24
C ILE A 190 -3.76 3.64 19.37
N ILE A 191 -2.53 4.01 19.03
CA ILE A 191 -1.36 3.14 19.19
C ILE A 191 -1.17 2.72 20.66
N ASP A 192 -1.28 3.67 21.57
CA ASP A 192 -1.15 3.38 23.00
C ASP A 192 -2.24 2.39 23.47
N ALA A 193 -3.47 2.57 23.02
CA ALA A 193 -4.57 1.67 23.37
C ALA A 193 -4.36 0.25 22.81
N ALA A 194 -3.88 0.13 21.59
CA ALA A 194 -3.55 -1.16 20.99
C ALA A 194 -2.43 -1.86 21.76
N GLY A 195 -1.38 -1.13 22.11
CA GLY A 195 -0.25 -1.68 22.88
C GLY A 195 -0.64 -2.11 24.28
N ALA A 196 -1.56 -1.40 24.93
CA ALA A 196 -2.01 -1.70 26.27
C ALA A 196 -2.67 -3.09 26.38
N GLN A 197 -3.22 -3.61 25.29
CA GLN A 197 -3.79 -4.96 25.24
C GLN A 197 -2.90 -5.97 24.48
N GLY A 198 -1.65 -5.59 24.22
CA GLY A 198 -0.66 -6.50 23.61
C GLY A 198 -0.71 -6.59 22.09
N GLY A 199 -1.44 -5.70 21.41
CA GLY A 199 -1.57 -5.73 19.96
C GLY A 199 -0.40 -5.04 19.24
N ILE A 200 -0.06 -5.56 18.07
CA ILE A 200 0.89 -4.94 17.16
C ILE A 200 0.18 -3.84 16.37
N VAL A 201 0.84 -2.72 16.17
CA VAL A 201 0.37 -1.67 15.26
C VAL A 201 1.32 -1.60 14.06
N VAL A 202 0.77 -1.60 12.86
CA VAL A 202 1.53 -1.41 11.63
C VAL A 202 1.20 -0.03 11.06
N MET A 203 2.21 0.83 11.02
CA MET A 203 2.12 2.12 10.35
C MET A 203 2.47 1.90 8.88
N ASP A 204 1.45 1.94 8.03
CA ASP A 204 1.62 1.73 6.59
C ASP A 204 1.94 3.06 5.91
N GLU A 205 3.20 3.25 5.59
CA GLU A 205 3.73 4.46 4.97
C GLU A 205 4.07 4.26 3.50
N ALA A 206 3.20 3.57 2.75
CA ALA A 206 3.41 3.36 1.33
C ALA A 206 3.58 4.68 0.55
N TYR A 207 2.94 5.74 1.00
CA TYR A 207 2.96 7.07 0.35
C TYR A 207 3.90 8.05 1.06
N GLN A 208 4.78 7.59 1.90
CA GLN A 208 5.74 8.42 2.64
C GLN A 208 6.52 9.41 1.78
N PRO A 209 6.94 9.09 0.53
CA PRO A 209 7.71 10.06 -0.26
C PRO A 209 7.00 11.40 -0.48
N PHE A 210 5.67 11.46 -0.36
CA PHE A 210 4.86 12.64 -0.63
C PHE A 210 4.29 13.29 0.63
N ALA A 211 4.47 12.66 1.78
CA ALA A 211 3.87 13.08 3.04
C ALA A 211 4.75 14.11 3.76
N SER A 212 4.12 14.99 4.54
CA SER A 212 4.79 16.04 5.30
C SER A 212 5.45 15.54 6.56
N ARG A 213 5.12 14.32 7.02
CA ARG A 213 5.74 13.72 8.22
C ARG A 213 5.72 12.20 8.14
N THR A 214 6.53 11.58 8.99
CA THR A 214 6.64 10.12 9.12
C THR A 214 6.58 9.72 10.59
N PHE A 215 5.99 8.58 10.87
CA PHE A 215 5.87 8.08 12.24
C PHE A 215 7.20 7.58 12.84
N ILE A 216 8.21 7.32 12.00
CA ILE A 216 9.50 6.87 12.52
C ILE A 216 10.14 7.90 13.46
N ASP A 217 9.81 9.18 13.30
CA ASP A 217 10.29 10.24 14.17
C ASP A 217 9.80 10.01 15.63
N ARG A 218 8.54 9.59 15.78
CA ARG A 218 8.02 9.24 17.11
C ARG A 218 8.58 7.94 17.65
N MET A 219 8.80 6.95 16.78
CA MET A 219 9.44 5.69 17.17
C MET A 219 10.85 5.94 17.70
N ARG A 220 11.58 6.86 17.08
CA ARG A 220 12.91 7.24 17.52
C ARG A 220 12.89 8.03 18.82
N ALA A 221 11.93 8.95 18.96
CA ALA A 221 11.82 9.80 20.14
C ALA A 221 11.34 9.04 21.38
N GLU A 222 10.44 8.08 21.21
CA GLU A 222 9.84 7.32 22.31
C GLU A 222 9.82 5.81 21.96
N PRO A 223 11.00 5.16 21.91
CA PRO A 223 11.08 3.77 21.48
C PRO A 223 10.34 2.78 22.41
N ALA A 224 10.35 3.02 23.72
CA ALA A 224 9.65 2.15 24.67
C ALA A 224 8.14 2.23 24.51
N ARG A 225 7.61 3.42 24.32
CA ARG A 225 6.17 3.65 24.11
C ARG A 225 5.68 2.99 22.83
N ASN A 226 6.52 2.93 21.81
CA ASN A 226 6.21 2.42 20.48
C ASN A 226 6.87 1.07 20.20
N ALA A 227 7.20 0.29 21.25
CA ALA A 227 7.89 -1.00 21.09
C ALA A 227 7.06 -2.07 20.35
N HIS A 228 5.76 -1.86 20.21
CA HIS A 228 4.82 -2.73 19.49
C HIS A 228 4.49 -2.22 18.08
N VAL A 229 5.15 -1.17 17.62
CA VAL A 229 4.89 -0.54 16.34
C VAL A 229 5.88 -1.05 15.29
N LEU A 230 5.35 -1.44 14.13
CA LEU A 230 6.13 -1.76 12.93
C LEU A 230 5.85 -0.70 11.88
N LEU A 231 6.89 -0.20 11.23
CA LEU A 231 6.79 0.72 10.11
C LEU A 231 6.89 -0.08 8.83
N MET A 232 5.86 0.00 7.98
CA MET A 232 5.85 -0.70 6.70
C MET A 232 5.96 0.30 5.57
N ARG A 233 6.96 0.12 4.72
CA ARG A 233 7.20 0.97 3.55
C ARG A 233 7.37 0.14 2.30
N THR A 234 7.31 0.79 1.16
CA THR A 234 7.55 0.19 -0.15
C THR A 234 8.33 1.16 -1.01
N LEU A 235 9.10 0.64 -1.95
CA LEU A 235 9.72 1.46 -3.00
C LEU A 235 8.82 1.62 -4.22
N SER A 236 7.61 1.07 -4.22
CA SER A 236 6.68 1.17 -5.35
C SER A 236 6.33 2.62 -5.66
N LYS A 237 6.02 3.43 -4.65
CA LYS A 237 5.64 4.84 -4.83
C LYS A 237 6.86 5.78 -4.86
N PHE A 238 7.98 5.30 -4.37
CA PHE A 238 9.28 5.96 -4.49
C PHE A 238 9.69 6.13 -5.96
N GLY A 239 9.33 5.20 -6.81
CA GLY A 239 9.63 5.23 -8.23
C GLY A 239 10.03 3.87 -8.81
N LEU A 240 9.83 2.80 -8.05
CA LEU A 240 10.25 1.45 -8.40
C LEU A 240 9.09 0.44 -8.29
N ALA A 241 7.90 0.82 -8.76
CA ALA A 241 6.74 -0.08 -8.70
C ALA A 241 7.02 -1.45 -9.34
N GLY A 242 7.78 -1.48 -10.42
CA GLY A 242 8.14 -2.71 -11.14
C GLY A 242 9.17 -3.58 -10.43
N VAL A 243 9.88 -3.06 -9.43
CA VAL A 243 10.91 -3.82 -8.70
C VAL A 243 10.30 -4.70 -7.61
N ARG A 244 9.10 -4.39 -7.14
CA ARG A 244 8.37 -5.16 -6.14
C ARG A 244 9.15 -5.32 -4.84
N LEU A 245 9.63 -4.22 -4.24
CA LEU A 245 10.32 -4.26 -2.95
C LEU A 245 9.57 -3.45 -1.89
N GLY A 246 9.25 -4.10 -0.78
CA GLY A 246 8.77 -3.49 0.44
C GLY A 246 9.65 -3.87 1.62
N TYR A 247 9.52 -3.15 2.71
CA TYR A 247 10.30 -3.42 3.92
C TYR A 247 9.54 -3.03 5.17
N LEU A 248 9.82 -3.78 6.23
CA LEU A 248 9.22 -3.64 7.55
C LEU A 248 10.32 -3.28 8.53
N ILE A 249 10.15 -2.19 9.26
CA ILE A 249 11.12 -1.71 10.26
C ILE A 249 10.47 -1.75 11.64
N GLY A 250 11.20 -2.25 12.63
CA GLY A 250 10.74 -2.22 14.00
C GLY A 250 11.81 -2.72 14.97
N PRO A 251 11.46 -2.82 16.27
CA PRO A 251 12.38 -3.40 17.25
C PRO A 251 12.88 -4.75 16.80
N ALA A 252 14.19 -4.98 16.95
CA ALA A 252 14.84 -6.16 16.38
C ALA A 252 14.18 -7.47 16.84
N ALA A 253 13.76 -7.59 18.09
CA ALA A 253 13.12 -8.81 18.59
C ALA A 253 11.78 -9.08 17.91
N LEU A 254 10.99 -8.05 17.64
CA LEU A 254 9.69 -8.20 16.97
C LEU A 254 9.88 -8.54 15.49
N VAL A 255 10.79 -7.84 14.82
CA VAL A 255 11.13 -8.09 13.42
C VAL A 255 11.65 -9.50 13.22
N ALA A 256 12.46 -10.01 14.15
CA ALA A 256 12.99 -11.38 14.09
C ALA A 256 11.89 -12.44 14.11
N GLU A 257 10.78 -12.19 14.80
CA GLU A 257 9.65 -13.14 14.79
C GLU A 257 8.92 -13.13 13.45
N ILE A 258 8.73 -11.97 12.85
CA ILE A 258 8.12 -11.89 11.50
C ILE A 258 9.02 -12.55 10.45
N ASP A 259 10.33 -12.39 10.59
CA ASP A 259 11.30 -12.99 9.66
C ASP A 259 11.20 -14.51 9.58
N LYS A 260 10.76 -15.17 10.66
CA LYS A 260 10.63 -16.64 10.71
C LYS A 260 9.64 -17.19 9.69
N VAL A 261 8.63 -16.43 9.29
CA VAL A 261 7.62 -16.86 8.32
C VAL A 261 7.92 -16.41 6.89
N ARG A 262 9.00 -15.69 6.70
CA ARG A 262 9.42 -15.20 5.38
C ARG A 262 10.00 -16.37 4.56
N PRO A 263 9.56 -16.55 3.29
CA PRO A 263 10.18 -17.55 2.41
C PRO A 263 11.67 -17.27 2.23
N PRO A 264 12.53 -18.32 2.22
CA PRO A 264 13.96 -18.14 2.00
C PRO A 264 14.22 -17.44 0.66
N TYR A 265 15.17 -16.52 0.65
CA TYR A 265 15.60 -15.82 -0.58
C TYR A 265 14.45 -15.14 -1.33
N ASN A 266 13.45 -14.63 -0.62
CA ASN A 266 12.25 -14.09 -1.24
C ASN A 266 12.48 -12.86 -2.13
N VAL A 267 13.53 -12.08 -1.88
CA VAL A 267 13.90 -10.94 -2.73
C VAL A 267 15.03 -11.38 -3.66
N SER A 268 14.80 -11.31 -4.98
CA SER A 268 15.77 -11.76 -5.98
C SER A 268 17.01 -10.87 -6.02
N VAL A 269 18.10 -11.42 -6.56
CA VAL A 269 19.34 -10.66 -6.75
C VAL A 269 19.13 -9.44 -7.66
N LEU A 270 18.29 -9.56 -8.68
CA LEU A 270 17.97 -8.46 -9.58
C LEU A 270 17.22 -7.34 -8.87
N ASN A 271 16.19 -7.69 -8.12
CA ASN A 271 15.36 -6.70 -7.43
C ASN A 271 16.13 -6.02 -6.30
N GLY A 272 16.91 -6.78 -5.55
CA GLY A 272 17.75 -6.23 -4.49
C GLY A 272 18.79 -5.25 -5.00
N GLU A 273 19.45 -5.59 -6.11
CA GLU A 273 20.47 -4.72 -6.69
C GLU A 273 19.86 -3.46 -7.33
N ALA A 274 18.71 -3.60 -7.98
CA ALA A 274 17.99 -2.44 -8.52
C ALA A 274 17.58 -1.46 -7.41
N ALA A 275 17.09 -1.98 -6.29
CA ALA A 275 16.72 -1.17 -5.14
C ALA A 275 17.94 -0.47 -4.52
N LEU A 276 19.04 -1.20 -4.35
CA LEU A 276 20.27 -0.63 -3.82
C LEU A 276 20.82 0.49 -4.73
N PHE A 277 20.81 0.26 -6.03
CA PHE A 277 21.21 1.28 -7.01
C PHE A 277 20.34 2.54 -6.88
N ALA A 278 19.02 2.37 -6.77
CA ALA A 278 18.12 3.51 -6.63
C ALA A 278 18.36 4.28 -5.33
N LEU A 279 18.67 3.59 -4.24
CA LEU A 279 18.95 4.25 -2.95
C LEU A 279 20.28 5.01 -3.00
N GLU A 280 21.25 4.56 -3.80
CA GLU A 280 22.50 5.31 -4.06
C GLU A 280 22.23 6.62 -4.81
N HIS A 281 21.10 6.71 -5.51
CA HIS A 281 20.65 7.88 -6.26
C HIS A 281 19.35 8.46 -5.68
N ALA A 282 19.18 8.37 -4.37
CA ALA A 282 17.96 8.81 -3.68
C ALA A 282 17.59 10.27 -3.95
N ASP A 283 18.58 11.12 -4.22
CA ASP A 283 18.38 12.52 -4.56
C ASP A 283 17.58 12.70 -5.86
N VAL A 284 17.77 11.84 -6.85
CA VAL A 284 17.00 11.87 -8.11
C VAL A 284 15.51 11.60 -7.82
N PHE A 285 15.23 10.60 -7.02
CA PHE A 285 13.86 10.23 -6.67
C PHE A 285 13.21 11.25 -5.73
N ALA A 286 13.99 11.85 -4.82
CA ALA A 286 13.50 12.93 -3.96
C ALA A 286 13.09 14.16 -4.78
N ALA A 287 13.85 14.51 -5.81
CA ALA A 287 13.50 15.61 -6.72
C ALA A 287 12.21 15.31 -7.50
N GLN A 288 12.02 14.07 -7.94
CA GLN A 288 10.79 13.65 -8.60
C GLN A 288 9.59 13.73 -7.66
N ALA A 289 9.74 13.27 -6.42
CA ALA A 289 8.69 13.36 -5.41
C ALA A 289 8.31 14.82 -5.12
N ALA A 290 9.29 15.70 -5.00
CA ALA A 290 9.05 17.13 -4.78
C ALA A 290 8.29 17.76 -5.95
N GLU A 291 8.59 17.38 -7.19
CA GLU A 291 7.85 17.83 -8.37
C GLU A 291 6.41 17.35 -8.33
N LEU A 292 6.17 16.10 -7.94
CA LEU A 292 4.81 15.57 -7.82
C LEU A 292 4.02 16.24 -6.70
N VAL A 293 4.65 16.59 -5.60
CA VAL A 293 4.01 17.39 -4.53
C VAL A 293 3.61 18.76 -5.05
N SER A 294 4.47 19.41 -5.83
CA SER A 294 4.15 20.69 -6.47
C SER A 294 2.98 20.54 -7.45
N GLN A 295 3.01 19.52 -8.29
CA GLN A 295 1.92 19.22 -9.23
C GLN A 295 0.62 18.90 -8.53
N ARG A 296 0.67 18.21 -7.41
CA ARG A 296 -0.50 17.92 -6.56
C ARG A 296 -1.20 19.22 -6.12
N THR A 297 -0.44 20.20 -5.67
CA THR A 297 -0.97 21.49 -5.26
C THR A 297 -1.70 22.18 -6.41
N LEU A 298 -1.10 22.20 -7.60
CA LEU A 298 -1.72 22.80 -8.79
C LEU A 298 -2.95 22.03 -9.24
N LEU A 299 -2.90 20.70 -9.19
CA LEU A 299 -4.02 19.84 -9.57
C LEU A 299 -5.23 20.06 -8.66
N ILE A 300 -5.03 20.11 -7.36
CA ILE A 300 -6.10 20.37 -6.40
C ILE A 300 -6.74 21.75 -6.65
N ALA A 301 -5.91 22.77 -6.88
CA ALA A 301 -6.41 24.12 -7.17
C ALA A 301 -7.29 24.13 -8.43
N ALA A 302 -6.85 23.43 -9.49
CA ALA A 302 -7.61 23.33 -10.73
C ALA A 302 -8.93 22.57 -10.54
N LEU A 303 -8.90 21.47 -9.79
CA LEU A 303 -10.10 20.67 -9.52
C LEU A 303 -11.15 21.48 -8.74
N ARG A 304 -10.71 22.29 -7.78
CA ARG A 304 -11.62 23.14 -6.99
C ARG A 304 -12.26 24.26 -7.77
N GLN A 305 -11.69 24.62 -8.92
CA GLN A 305 -12.27 25.58 -9.85
C GLN A 305 -13.13 24.92 -10.94
N MET A 306 -13.11 23.61 -11.06
CA MET A 306 -13.81 22.90 -12.13
C MET A 306 -15.29 22.73 -11.80
N PRO A 307 -16.22 23.23 -12.65
CA PRO A 307 -17.64 22.95 -12.47
C PRO A 307 -17.91 21.45 -12.53
N GLY A 308 -18.77 20.97 -11.65
CA GLY A 308 -19.13 19.55 -11.60
C GLY A 308 -18.30 18.72 -10.61
N ILE A 309 -17.26 19.28 -10.04
CA ILE A 309 -16.55 18.66 -8.92
C ILE A 309 -17.25 19.08 -7.62
N GLU A 310 -17.92 18.14 -6.98
CA GLU A 310 -18.67 18.41 -5.75
C GLU A 310 -17.75 18.61 -4.55
N LYS A 311 -16.69 17.81 -4.47
CA LYS A 311 -15.69 17.86 -3.40
C LYS A 311 -14.33 17.42 -3.93
N CYS A 312 -13.28 18.07 -3.47
CA CYS A 312 -11.89 17.70 -3.69
C CYS A 312 -11.18 17.81 -2.35
N TRP A 313 -10.68 16.67 -1.83
CA TRP A 313 -9.98 16.64 -0.54
C TRP A 313 -8.50 16.98 -0.69
N ASP A 314 -7.93 17.57 0.34
CA ASP A 314 -6.49 17.73 0.43
C ASP A 314 -5.80 16.36 0.42
N SER A 315 -4.54 16.34 0.00
CA SER A 315 -3.79 15.10 -0.17
C SER A 315 -2.38 15.22 0.41
N GLU A 316 -1.95 14.14 1.05
CA GLU A 316 -0.58 13.94 1.51
C GLU A 316 0.09 12.76 0.78
N ALA A 317 -0.51 12.34 -0.34
CA ALA A 317 -0.03 11.24 -1.18
C ALA A 317 0.16 11.74 -2.62
N ASN A 318 0.40 10.83 -3.56
CA ASN A 318 0.46 11.15 -4.99
C ASN A 318 -0.85 10.79 -5.69
N MET A 319 -1.96 11.01 -5.02
CA MET A 319 -3.31 10.85 -5.52
C MET A 319 -4.21 11.92 -4.93
N VAL A 320 -5.32 12.18 -5.60
CA VAL A 320 -6.34 13.13 -5.14
C VAL A 320 -7.69 12.47 -5.26
N LEU A 321 -8.48 12.56 -4.20
CA LEU A 321 -9.85 12.04 -4.18
C LEU A 321 -10.83 13.17 -4.49
N VAL A 322 -11.73 12.91 -5.43
CA VAL A 322 -12.80 13.85 -5.80
C VAL A 322 -14.14 13.15 -5.77
N ARG A 323 -15.20 13.91 -5.47
CA ARG A 323 -16.59 13.46 -5.62
C ARG A 323 -17.24 14.20 -6.76
N VAL A 324 -17.97 13.45 -7.58
CA VAL A 324 -18.71 13.96 -8.74
C VAL A 324 -20.17 13.51 -8.64
N ALA A 325 -21.04 14.00 -9.52
CA ALA A 325 -22.45 13.60 -9.48
C ALA A 325 -22.68 12.15 -9.88
N ASP A 326 -21.92 11.65 -10.86
CA ASP A 326 -22.04 10.30 -11.39
C ASP A 326 -20.63 9.77 -11.75
N SER A 327 -20.04 9.04 -10.81
CA SER A 327 -18.67 8.53 -10.97
C SER A 327 -18.56 7.48 -12.10
N ALA A 328 -19.59 6.67 -12.29
CA ALA A 328 -19.57 5.67 -13.36
C ALA A 328 -19.54 6.33 -14.74
N ARG A 329 -20.34 7.36 -14.94
CA ARG A 329 -20.36 8.14 -16.18
C ARG A 329 -19.03 8.86 -16.42
N ALA A 330 -18.49 9.50 -15.39
CA ALA A 330 -17.22 10.21 -15.48
C ALA A 330 -16.08 9.23 -15.80
N TYR A 331 -16.04 8.11 -15.12
CA TYR A 331 -15.05 7.05 -15.35
C TYR A 331 -15.07 6.53 -16.79
N GLU A 332 -16.25 6.15 -17.28
CA GLU A 332 -16.40 5.64 -18.65
C GLU A 332 -16.09 6.71 -19.70
N GLY A 333 -16.47 7.95 -19.46
CA GLY A 333 -16.15 9.08 -20.33
C GLY A 333 -14.66 9.35 -20.41
N MET A 334 -13.95 9.30 -19.30
CA MET A 334 -12.50 9.45 -19.26
C MET A 334 -11.81 8.29 -19.99
N LYS A 335 -12.27 7.07 -19.74
CA LYS A 335 -11.74 5.87 -20.40
C LYS A 335 -11.91 5.94 -21.91
N ALA A 336 -13.06 6.39 -22.39
CA ALA A 336 -13.31 6.60 -23.82
C ALA A 336 -12.34 7.63 -24.41
N ARG A 337 -11.86 8.57 -23.59
CA ARG A 337 -10.86 9.58 -23.97
C ARG A 337 -9.42 9.15 -23.68
N LYS A 338 -9.23 7.85 -23.44
CA LYS A 338 -7.90 7.23 -23.21
C LYS A 338 -7.21 7.69 -21.95
N VAL A 339 -7.97 8.04 -20.91
CA VAL A 339 -7.44 8.34 -19.56
C VAL A 339 -8.03 7.36 -18.57
N LEU A 340 -7.16 6.61 -17.91
CA LEU A 340 -7.55 5.59 -16.94
C LEU A 340 -7.33 6.12 -15.53
N VAL A 341 -8.43 6.28 -14.78
CA VAL A 341 -8.43 6.62 -13.35
C VAL A 341 -9.05 5.47 -12.56
N LYS A 342 -9.16 5.58 -11.25
CA LYS A 342 -9.81 4.57 -10.43
C LYS A 342 -11.17 5.07 -9.95
N ASN A 343 -12.23 4.34 -10.27
CA ASN A 343 -13.53 4.54 -9.64
C ASN A 343 -13.57 3.76 -8.34
N VAL A 344 -13.58 4.47 -7.22
CA VAL A 344 -13.58 3.87 -5.88
C VAL A 344 -14.96 3.85 -5.23
N SER A 345 -15.99 4.24 -5.98
CA SER A 345 -17.36 4.44 -5.48
C SER A 345 -17.94 3.20 -4.81
N THR A 346 -17.62 2.00 -5.28
CA THR A 346 -18.18 0.76 -4.75
C THR A 346 -17.37 0.15 -3.61
N MET A 347 -16.23 0.74 -3.28
CA MET A 347 -15.33 0.18 -2.26
C MET A 347 -15.86 0.38 -0.83
N HIS A 348 -16.62 1.44 -0.60
CA HIS A 348 -17.19 1.76 0.71
C HIS A 348 -18.33 2.78 0.55
N PRO A 349 -19.38 2.74 1.39
CA PRO A 349 -20.48 3.72 1.31
C PRO A 349 -20.01 5.19 1.40
N LEU A 350 -18.99 5.48 2.20
CA LEU A 350 -18.43 6.83 2.32
C LEU A 350 -17.77 7.34 1.03
N LEU A 351 -17.44 6.45 0.10
CA LEU A 351 -16.81 6.78 -1.18
C LEU A 351 -17.82 6.92 -2.33
N ALA A 352 -19.10 7.02 -2.04
CA ALA A 352 -20.12 7.14 -3.08
C ALA A 352 -19.76 8.25 -4.06
N ASN A 353 -19.75 7.92 -5.36
CA ASN A 353 -19.42 8.83 -6.46
C ASN A 353 -18.03 9.46 -6.37
N CYS A 354 -17.07 8.76 -5.78
CA CYS A 354 -15.69 9.22 -5.70
C CYS A 354 -14.80 8.57 -6.76
N LEU A 355 -13.92 9.37 -7.31
CA LEU A 355 -12.84 8.95 -8.20
C LEU A 355 -11.50 9.24 -7.53
N ARG A 356 -10.55 8.32 -7.67
CA ARG A 356 -9.17 8.52 -7.22
C ARG A 356 -8.30 8.84 -8.43
N LEU A 357 -7.69 10.02 -8.41
CA LEU A 357 -6.88 10.54 -9.51
C LEU A 357 -5.41 10.47 -9.10
N THR A 358 -4.58 9.80 -9.90
CA THR A 358 -3.12 9.81 -9.69
C THR A 358 -2.57 11.19 -10.06
N VAL A 359 -1.60 11.68 -9.31
CA VAL A 359 -0.85 12.89 -9.63
C VAL A 359 0.28 12.50 -10.58
N GLY A 360 0.31 13.10 -11.76
CA GLY A 360 1.34 12.89 -12.75
C GLY A 360 2.13 14.16 -13.03
N THR A 361 2.79 14.20 -14.19
CA THR A 361 3.45 15.40 -14.69
C THR A 361 2.43 16.51 -14.98
N ALA A 362 2.92 17.73 -15.17
CA ALA A 362 2.04 18.84 -15.57
C ALA A 362 1.23 18.49 -16.82
N GLU A 363 1.86 17.86 -17.80
CA GLU A 363 1.21 17.43 -19.04
C GLU A 363 0.17 16.34 -18.80
N ASP A 364 0.51 15.31 -18.01
CA ASP A 364 -0.40 14.24 -17.64
C ASP A 364 -1.63 14.79 -16.94
N ASN A 365 -1.44 15.68 -15.98
CA ASN A 365 -2.52 16.29 -15.21
C ASN A 365 -3.43 17.15 -16.08
N ALA A 366 -2.87 17.91 -17.02
CA ALA A 366 -3.65 18.71 -17.96
C ALA A 366 -4.54 17.83 -18.84
N GLN A 367 -4.00 16.73 -19.36
CA GLN A 367 -4.75 15.78 -20.17
C GLN A 367 -5.86 15.11 -19.35
N MET A 368 -5.55 14.70 -18.12
CA MET A 368 -6.53 14.11 -17.20
C MET A 368 -7.65 15.08 -16.87
N LEU A 369 -7.32 16.34 -16.57
CA LEU A 369 -8.34 17.38 -16.27
C LEU A 369 -9.26 17.63 -17.46
N ALA A 370 -8.73 17.69 -18.67
CA ALA A 370 -9.52 17.88 -19.88
C ALA A 370 -10.49 16.71 -20.09
N ALA A 371 -10.03 15.47 -19.91
CA ALA A 371 -10.87 14.28 -20.03
C ALA A 371 -11.96 14.25 -18.94
N LEU A 372 -11.62 14.62 -17.72
CA LEU A 372 -12.56 14.65 -16.59
C LEU A 372 -13.66 15.71 -16.86
N GLN A 373 -13.28 16.92 -17.22
CA GLN A 373 -14.24 17.98 -17.49
C GLN A 373 -15.22 17.61 -18.60
N ALA A 374 -14.72 17.00 -19.66
CA ALA A 374 -15.55 16.55 -20.78
C ALA A 374 -16.49 15.40 -20.41
N SER A 375 -16.25 14.72 -19.31
CA SER A 375 -16.99 13.53 -18.87
C SER A 375 -17.96 13.78 -17.72
N LEU A 376 -17.99 14.99 -17.20
CA LEU A 376 -18.89 15.37 -16.10
C LEU A 376 -20.32 15.67 -16.53
#